data_1916d353f8d0ee604832f4dffec488a8
#
_entry.id   1916d353f8d0ee604832f4dffec488a8
#
_cell.length_a   1.000
_cell.length_b   1.000
_cell.length_c   1.000
_cell.angle_alpha   90.00
_cell.angle_beta   90.00
_cell.angle_gamma   90.00
#
_symmetry.space_group_name_H-M   'P 1'
#
loop_
_entity.id
_entity.type
_entity.pdbx_description
1 polymer ?
#
loop_
_entity_poly.entity_id
_entity_poly.type
_entity_poly.pdbx_seq_one_letter_code
_entity_poly.pdbx_strand_id
1 'polypeptide(L)'
;MKWFTSDTHWGHANILKYDNRPFATIDEHDEELVRRWNAVVAPGDVVYHLGDVAWHKKAIDTDILLARLHGTKILITGNHDKGHVEKANGWAKVTPYLEISENGQKIILFHYRMVVWNGSHHGSWALHGHSHGSLPVNLQAKTFDVGTMCWAYAPLSLEEVADEMRKHTFIPVDAHGMPR
;
A
#
# COMPACT_ATOMS: atom_id res chain seq x y z
N MET A 1 -8.13 6.83 12.56
CA MET A 1 -8.47 5.69 11.65
C MET A 1 -7.19 5.05 11.10
N LYS A 2 -7.30 3.93 10.35
CA LYS A 2 -6.17 3.26 9.67
C LYS A 2 -6.43 3.21 8.19
N TRP A 3 -5.38 3.52 7.43
CA TRP A 3 -5.39 3.68 5.98
C TRP A 3 -4.28 2.86 5.35
N PHE A 4 -4.47 2.44 4.11
CA PHE A 4 -3.55 1.60 3.34
C PHE A 4 -3.38 2.14 1.93
N THR A 5 -2.17 2.18 1.43
CA THR A 5 -1.84 2.58 0.05
C THR A 5 -0.49 2.01 -0.36
N SER A 6 -0.17 2.08 -1.63
CA SER A 6 1.12 1.67 -2.21
C SER A 6 1.37 2.38 -3.54
N ASP A 7 2.59 2.28 -4.05
CA ASP A 7 2.96 2.61 -5.44
C ASP A 7 2.60 4.05 -5.85
N THR A 8 2.80 4.99 -4.95
CA THR A 8 2.55 6.40 -5.21
C THR A 8 3.53 7.00 -6.20
N HIS A 9 4.81 6.61 -6.14
CA HIS A 9 5.86 7.00 -7.09
C HIS A 9 6.01 8.53 -7.25
N TRP A 10 5.92 9.31 -6.16
CA TRP A 10 6.15 10.76 -6.21
C TRP A 10 7.48 11.10 -6.88
N GLY A 11 7.48 12.11 -7.76
CA GLY A 11 8.65 12.57 -8.48
C GLY A 11 9.12 11.64 -9.62
N HIS A 12 8.38 10.57 -9.95
CA HIS A 12 8.73 9.61 -10.98
C HIS A 12 8.03 9.91 -12.32
N ALA A 13 8.56 10.82 -13.13
CA ALA A 13 7.91 11.28 -14.37
C ALA A 13 7.51 10.14 -15.33
N ASN A 14 8.31 9.07 -15.41
CA ASN A 14 8.02 7.96 -16.31
C ASN A 14 6.83 7.10 -15.88
N ILE A 15 6.42 7.16 -14.60
CA ILE A 15 5.27 6.40 -14.11
C ILE A 15 3.97 6.80 -14.81
N LEU A 16 3.86 8.06 -15.24
CA LEU A 16 2.70 8.54 -15.98
C LEU A 16 2.48 7.74 -17.27
N LYS A 17 3.57 7.34 -17.92
CA LYS A 17 3.52 6.53 -19.15
C LYS A 17 3.40 5.04 -18.87
N TYR A 18 4.14 4.53 -17.87
CA TYR A 18 4.17 3.10 -17.56
C TYR A 18 2.81 2.59 -17.09
N ASP A 19 2.12 3.38 -16.28
CA ASP A 19 0.82 3.05 -15.71
C ASP A 19 -0.35 3.74 -16.43
N ASN A 20 -0.06 4.50 -17.50
CA ASN A 20 -1.06 5.32 -18.18
C ASN A 20 -1.86 6.21 -17.19
N ARG A 21 -1.16 6.87 -16.23
CA ARG A 21 -1.78 7.71 -15.22
C ARG A 21 -2.40 8.97 -15.86
N PRO A 22 -3.61 9.40 -15.45
CA PRO A 22 -4.37 10.47 -16.12
C PRO A 22 -3.91 11.88 -15.69
N PHE A 23 -2.60 12.15 -15.73
CA PHE A 23 -2.02 13.44 -15.38
C PHE A 23 -1.10 13.92 -16.49
N ALA A 24 -1.13 15.22 -16.79
CA ALA A 24 -0.34 15.80 -17.87
C ALA A 24 1.15 15.92 -17.49
N THR A 25 1.45 16.19 -16.21
CA THR A 25 2.79 16.38 -15.68
C THR A 25 2.98 15.65 -14.36
N ILE A 26 4.25 15.40 -13.99
CA ILE A 26 4.56 14.80 -12.70
C ILE A 26 4.21 15.73 -11.54
N ASP A 27 4.32 17.03 -11.71
CA ASP A 27 3.94 18.00 -10.69
C ASP A 27 2.43 17.98 -10.44
N GLU A 28 1.61 17.89 -11.49
CA GLU A 28 0.16 17.73 -11.36
C GLU A 28 -0.19 16.42 -10.64
N HIS A 29 0.44 15.32 -11.03
CA HIS A 29 0.29 14.03 -10.37
C HIS A 29 0.60 14.13 -8.87
N ASP A 30 1.76 14.67 -8.53
CA ASP A 30 2.26 14.72 -7.17
C ASP A 30 1.36 15.59 -6.27
N GLU A 31 0.94 16.76 -6.74
CA GLU A 31 0.03 17.64 -6.02
C GLU A 31 -1.36 17.02 -5.85
N GLU A 32 -1.87 16.33 -6.86
CA GLU A 32 -3.18 15.69 -6.78
C GLU A 32 -3.17 14.49 -5.81
N LEU A 33 -2.09 13.70 -5.76
CA LEU A 33 -1.95 12.64 -4.77
C LEU A 33 -1.92 13.20 -3.34
N VAL A 34 -1.18 14.27 -3.09
CA VAL A 34 -1.16 14.95 -1.78
C VAL A 34 -2.56 15.47 -1.42
N ARG A 35 -3.25 16.09 -2.36
CA ARG A 35 -4.61 16.61 -2.16
C ARG A 35 -5.59 15.48 -1.80
N ARG A 36 -5.58 14.37 -2.55
CA ARG A 36 -6.47 13.22 -2.32
C ARG A 36 -6.15 12.53 -1.00
N TRP A 37 -4.88 12.35 -0.69
CA TRP A 37 -4.45 11.81 0.61
C TRP A 37 -5.02 12.64 1.76
N ASN A 38 -4.79 13.95 1.74
CA ASN A 38 -5.21 14.84 2.82
C ASN A 38 -6.73 15.09 2.87
N ALA A 39 -7.44 14.78 1.79
CA ALA A 39 -8.91 14.83 1.77
C ALA A 39 -9.55 13.71 2.61
N VAL A 40 -8.87 12.57 2.77
CA VAL A 40 -9.41 11.39 3.47
C VAL A 40 -8.70 11.13 4.80
N VAL A 41 -7.38 11.34 4.88
CA VAL A 41 -6.57 11.08 6.08
C VAL A 41 -6.57 12.29 7.00
N ALA A 42 -6.96 12.08 8.27
CA ALA A 42 -6.88 13.11 9.32
C ALA A 42 -5.48 13.11 10.00
N PRO A 43 -5.07 14.23 10.65
CA PRO A 43 -3.75 14.32 11.31
C PRO A 43 -3.49 13.23 12.38
N GLY A 44 -4.52 12.75 13.06
CA GLY A 44 -4.42 11.70 14.10
C GLY A 44 -4.51 10.26 13.58
N ASP A 45 -4.63 10.07 12.29
CA ASP A 45 -4.75 8.74 11.68
C ASP A 45 -3.39 8.05 11.50
N VAL A 46 -3.41 6.76 11.19
CA VAL A 46 -2.23 5.96 10.84
C VAL A 46 -2.34 5.48 9.40
N VAL A 47 -1.30 5.69 8.61
CA VAL A 47 -1.24 5.23 7.22
C VAL A 47 -0.12 4.21 7.07
N TYR A 48 -0.46 3.04 6.55
CA TYR A 48 0.48 2.01 6.12
C TYR A 48 0.73 2.17 4.61
N HIS A 49 1.92 2.59 4.26
CA HIS A 49 2.35 2.67 2.86
C HIS A 49 3.12 1.41 2.51
N LEU A 50 2.62 0.62 1.57
CA LEU A 50 3.17 -0.69 1.22
C LEU A 50 4.25 -0.60 0.11
N GLY A 51 5.03 0.48 0.12
CA GLY A 51 6.24 0.61 -0.69
C GLY A 51 6.05 1.34 -2.02
N ASP A 52 7.20 1.58 -2.65
CA ASP A 52 7.35 2.34 -3.88
C ASP A 52 6.77 3.77 -3.76
N VAL A 53 7.28 4.47 -2.74
CA VAL A 53 6.81 5.80 -2.32
C VAL A 53 7.21 6.88 -3.32
N ALA A 54 8.51 7.03 -3.60
CA ALA A 54 9.00 8.17 -4.35
C ALA A 54 10.31 7.89 -5.10
N TRP A 55 10.56 8.70 -6.15
CA TRP A 55 11.81 8.67 -6.93
C TRP A 55 12.74 9.82 -6.53
N HIS A 56 12.86 10.07 -5.23
CA HIS A 56 13.69 11.14 -4.69
C HIS A 56 15.17 10.75 -4.64
N LYS A 57 16.05 11.73 -4.85
CA LYS A 57 17.50 11.53 -4.82
C LYS A 57 18.12 11.85 -3.46
N LYS A 58 17.37 12.50 -2.57
CA LYS A 58 17.82 12.90 -1.24
C LYS A 58 16.72 12.60 -0.21
N ALA A 59 17.10 12.18 0.99
CA ALA A 59 16.14 11.93 2.07
C ALA A 59 15.31 13.16 2.45
N ILE A 60 15.93 14.35 2.38
CA ILE A 60 15.24 15.61 2.68
C ILE A 60 14.03 15.87 1.75
N ASP A 61 14.10 15.46 0.48
CA ASP A 61 12.98 15.62 -0.45
C ASP A 61 11.80 14.76 -0.02
N THR A 62 12.08 13.55 0.50
CA THR A 62 11.07 12.68 1.09
C THR A 62 10.54 13.24 2.41
N ASP A 63 11.39 13.82 3.27
CA ASP A 63 10.95 14.47 4.50
C ASP A 63 9.99 15.64 4.22
N ILE A 64 10.29 16.46 3.22
CA ILE A 64 9.42 17.57 2.78
C ILE A 64 8.06 17.02 2.32
N LEU A 65 8.04 15.95 1.52
CA LEU A 65 6.80 15.30 1.10
C LEU A 65 6.01 14.78 2.30
N LEU A 66 6.66 13.99 3.17
CA LEU A 66 6.00 13.39 4.33
C LEU A 66 5.43 14.42 5.30
N ALA A 67 6.07 15.59 5.42
CA ALA A 67 5.58 16.70 6.23
C ALA A 67 4.28 17.32 5.68
N ARG A 68 4.01 17.20 4.38
CA ARG A 68 2.77 17.67 3.74
C ARG A 68 1.60 16.71 3.92
N LEU A 69 1.88 15.43 4.20
CA LEU A 69 0.89 14.37 4.31
C LEU A 69 0.36 14.23 5.73
N HIS A 70 -0.94 14.22 5.90
CA HIS A 70 -1.58 13.97 7.20
C HIS A 70 -1.32 12.55 7.71
N GLY A 71 -1.47 12.38 9.01
CA GLY A 71 -1.39 11.08 9.70
C GLY A 71 0.03 10.65 10.05
N THR A 72 0.13 9.63 10.89
CA THR A 72 1.36 8.91 11.21
C THR A 72 1.66 7.89 10.12
N LYS A 73 2.81 7.99 9.46
CA LYS A 73 3.15 7.16 8.31
C LYS A 73 4.09 6.02 8.72
N ILE A 74 3.73 4.79 8.32
CA ILE A 74 4.52 3.57 8.50
C ILE A 74 4.85 3.04 7.11
N LEU A 75 6.13 2.81 6.82
CA LEU A 75 6.60 2.28 5.55
C LEU A 75 6.83 0.77 5.63
N ILE A 76 6.17 0.03 4.75
CA ILE A 76 6.54 -1.32 4.35
C ILE A 76 7.32 -1.18 3.05
N THR A 77 8.63 -1.48 3.06
CA THR A 77 9.53 -1.12 1.97
C THR A 77 9.24 -1.89 0.69
N GLY A 78 9.19 -1.15 -0.43
CA GLY A 78 9.16 -1.68 -1.79
C GLY A 78 10.57 -1.78 -2.40
N ASN A 79 10.65 -2.21 -3.66
CA ASN A 79 11.94 -2.37 -4.35
C ASN A 79 12.57 -1.03 -4.76
N HIS A 80 11.80 0.04 -4.85
CA HIS A 80 12.29 1.38 -5.21
C HIS A 80 12.58 2.29 -4.01
N ASP A 81 12.24 1.89 -2.78
CA ASP A 81 12.37 2.74 -1.57
C ASP A 81 13.78 2.81 -0.99
N LYS A 82 14.74 2.11 -1.57
CA LYS A 82 16.11 1.99 -1.03
C LYS A 82 16.78 3.36 -0.83
N GLY A 83 17.55 3.44 0.26
CA GLY A 83 18.43 4.58 0.54
C GLY A 83 17.71 5.82 1.00
N HIS A 84 17.29 6.69 0.10
CA HIS A 84 16.80 8.03 0.45
C HIS A 84 15.38 8.00 1.04
N VAL A 85 14.51 7.14 0.55
CA VAL A 85 13.12 7.02 1.02
C VAL A 85 13.08 6.39 2.41
N GLU A 86 13.75 5.23 2.58
CA GLU A 86 13.81 4.52 3.86
C GLU A 86 14.44 5.35 4.99
N LYS A 87 15.39 6.23 4.66
CA LYS A 87 16.15 7.04 5.62
C LYS A 87 15.50 8.37 5.97
N ALA A 88 14.36 8.69 5.37
CA ALA A 88 13.63 9.90 5.71
C ALA A 88 13.13 9.85 7.17
N ASN A 89 13.22 10.98 7.88
CA ASN A 89 12.87 11.06 9.30
C ASN A 89 11.34 11.11 9.55
N GLY A 90 10.56 11.37 8.52
CA GLY A 90 9.11 11.49 8.62
C GLY A 90 8.37 10.15 8.80
N TRP A 91 9.06 9.01 8.77
CA TRP A 91 8.50 7.69 9.02
C TRP A 91 8.47 7.38 10.52
N ALA A 92 7.32 6.95 11.05
CA ALA A 92 7.23 6.43 12.41
C ALA A 92 7.83 5.02 12.54
N LYS A 93 7.82 4.25 11.45
CA LYS A 93 8.42 2.92 11.35
C LYS A 93 8.74 2.61 9.89
N VAL A 94 9.85 1.88 9.68
CA VAL A 94 10.25 1.32 8.38
C VAL A 94 10.53 -0.18 8.58
N THR A 95 9.93 -1.04 7.76
CA THR A 95 10.11 -2.49 7.84
C THR A 95 9.75 -3.13 6.51
N PRO A 96 10.40 -4.22 6.08
CA PRO A 96 10.01 -4.91 4.84
C PRO A 96 8.72 -5.73 4.94
N TYR A 97 8.27 -6.02 6.17
CA TYR A 97 7.10 -6.86 6.45
C TYR A 97 6.47 -6.44 7.77
N LEU A 98 5.15 -6.49 7.86
CA LEU A 98 4.43 -6.18 9.09
C LEU A 98 3.15 -7.02 9.20
N GLU A 99 2.92 -7.55 10.40
CA GLU A 99 1.63 -8.13 10.78
C GLU A 99 0.94 -7.18 11.76
N ILE A 100 -0.31 -6.88 11.51
CA ILE A 100 -1.16 -6.11 12.41
C ILE A 100 -2.43 -6.88 12.75
N SER A 101 -3.09 -6.50 13.83
CA SER A 101 -4.38 -7.04 14.21
C SER A 101 -5.35 -5.89 14.47
N GLU A 102 -6.47 -5.87 13.76
CA GLU A 102 -7.48 -4.83 13.85
C GLU A 102 -8.87 -5.45 13.99
N ASN A 103 -9.56 -5.10 15.06
CA ASN A 103 -10.88 -5.65 15.37
C ASN A 103 -10.90 -7.19 15.35
N GLY A 104 -9.82 -7.83 15.80
CA GLY A 104 -9.66 -9.29 15.79
C GLY A 104 -9.24 -9.89 14.43
N GLN A 105 -9.18 -9.09 13.36
CA GLN A 105 -8.71 -9.52 12.05
C GLN A 105 -7.20 -9.36 11.93
N LYS A 106 -6.49 -10.45 11.62
CA LYS A 106 -5.06 -10.41 11.28
C LYS A 106 -4.89 -9.94 9.84
N ILE A 107 -3.99 -8.97 9.64
CA ILE A 107 -3.68 -8.40 8.33
C ILE A 107 -2.16 -8.42 8.15
N ILE A 108 -1.71 -8.99 7.05
CA ILE A 108 -0.31 -9.07 6.64
C ILE A 108 -0.05 -7.98 5.60
N LEU A 109 1.00 -7.19 5.81
CA LEU A 109 1.42 -6.10 4.96
C LEU A 109 2.79 -6.43 4.37
N PHE A 110 2.85 -6.55 3.05
CA PHE A 110 4.08 -6.82 2.32
C PHE A 110 3.96 -6.20 0.92
N HIS A 111 5.06 -5.70 0.38
CA HIS A 111 5.02 -5.03 -0.92
C HIS A 111 4.60 -5.95 -2.07
N TYR A 112 5.06 -7.20 -2.05
CA TYR A 112 4.77 -8.16 -3.11
C TYR A 112 3.56 -9.05 -2.78
N ARG A 113 2.83 -9.48 -3.80
CA ARG A 113 1.77 -10.48 -3.64
C ARG A 113 2.35 -11.82 -3.21
N MET A 114 1.81 -12.37 -2.13
CA MET A 114 2.15 -13.71 -1.63
C MET A 114 1.12 -14.73 -2.07
N VAL A 115 1.56 -15.98 -2.24
CA VAL A 115 0.67 -17.13 -2.46
C VAL A 115 0.16 -17.67 -1.13
N VAL A 116 1.03 -17.71 -0.12
CA VAL A 116 0.70 -18.10 1.26
C VAL A 116 1.34 -17.10 2.24
N TRP A 117 0.69 -16.89 3.37
CA TRP A 117 1.14 -15.99 4.44
C TRP A 117 0.66 -16.48 5.81
N ASN A 118 1.13 -15.88 6.88
CA ASN A 118 0.79 -16.30 8.23
C ASN A 118 -0.72 -16.24 8.50
N GLY A 119 -1.30 -17.43 8.75
CA GLY A 119 -2.73 -17.58 9.01
C GLY A 119 -3.63 -17.49 7.78
N SER A 120 -3.08 -17.61 6.55
CA SER A 120 -3.87 -17.64 5.31
C SER A 120 -4.98 -18.69 5.37
N HIS A 121 -4.67 -19.89 5.88
CA HIS A 121 -5.64 -20.98 6.07
C HIS A 121 -6.66 -20.76 7.20
N HIS A 122 -6.53 -19.70 7.97
CA HIS A 122 -7.48 -19.23 8.97
C HIS A 122 -8.19 -17.93 8.56
N GLY A 123 -8.05 -17.50 7.30
CA GLY A 123 -8.73 -16.33 6.77
C GLY A 123 -8.09 -14.99 7.15
N SER A 124 -6.79 -14.97 7.54
CA SER A 124 -6.05 -13.71 7.64
C SER A 124 -5.96 -13.03 6.27
N TRP A 125 -5.89 -11.70 6.27
CA TRP A 125 -5.79 -10.91 5.05
C TRP A 125 -4.33 -10.62 4.70
N ALA A 126 -4.03 -10.47 3.41
CA ALA A 126 -2.75 -9.95 2.93
C ALA A 126 -3.00 -8.76 1.99
N LEU A 127 -2.38 -7.62 2.28
CA LEU A 127 -2.40 -6.46 1.40
C LEU A 127 -1.03 -6.32 0.75
N HIS A 128 -1.02 -5.94 -0.53
CA HIS A 128 0.20 -5.77 -1.30
C HIS A 128 0.12 -4.57 -2.25
N GLY A 129 1.22 -4.25 -2.90
CA GLY A 129 1.35 -3.32 -4.00
C GLY A 129 2.12 -3.95 -5.15
N HIS A 130 3.11 -3.21 -5.68
CA HIS A 130 4.06 -3.62 -6.71
C HIS A 130 3.47 -3.87 -8.09
N SER A 131 2.29 -4.47 -8.15
CA SER A 131 1.73 -4.98 -9.41
C SER A 131 0.91 -3.94 -10.17
N HIS A 132 0.64 -2.79 -9.58
CA HIS A 132 -0.11 -1.68 -10.17
C HIS A 132 -1.44 -2.14 -10.82
N GLY A 133 -2.12 -3.09 -10.18
CA GLY A 133 -3.36 -3.67 -10.69
C GLY A 133 -3.22 -4.60 -11.89
N SER A 134 -1.99 -4.90 -12.34
CA SER A 134 -1.77 -5.76 -13.52
C SER A 134 -1.99 -7.26 -13.27
N LEU A 135 -1.96 -7.70 -12.00
CA LEU A 135 -2.23 -9.10 -11.67
C LEU A 135 -3.74 -9.40 -11.73
N PRO A 136 -4.11 -10.60 -12.19
CA PRO A 136 -5.49 -11.03 -12.14
C PRO A 136 -6.04 -11.01 -10.70
N VAL A 137 -7.26 -10.51 -10.54
CA VAL A 137 -7.97 -10.59 -9.26
C VAL A 137 -8.21 -12.06 -8.89
N ASN A 138 -7.77 -12.44 -7.69
CA ASN A 138 -8.02 -13.78 -7.15
C ASN A 138 -9.05 -13.71 -6.03
N LEU A 139 -10.31 -13.88 -6.37
CA LEU A 139 -11.42 -13.90 -5.41
C LEU A 139 -11.43 -15.14 -4.48
N GLN A 140 -10.57 -16.12 -4.70
CA GLN A 140 -10.42 -17.32 -3.87
C GLN A 140 -9.32 -17.16 -2.79
N ALA A 141 -8.73 -15.98 -2.66
CA ALA A 141 -7.72 -15.67 -1.64
C ALA A 141 -8.02 -14.31 -0.99
N LYS A 142 -7.82 -14.21 0.31
CA LYS A 142 -8.04 -12.96 1.07
C LYS A 142 -6.87 -11.99 0.88
N THR A 143 -6.63 -11.58 -0.38
CA THR A 143 -5.54 -10.67 -0.75
C THR A 143 -5.92 -9.79 -1.94
N PHE A 144 -5.52 -8.53 -1.92
CA PHE A 144 -5.62 -7.63 -3.08
C PHE A 144 -4.56 -6.51 -3.06
N ASP A 145 -4.44 -5.84 -4.21
CA ASP A 145 -3.51 -4.74 -4.46
C ASP A 145 -4.08 -3.42 -3.93
N VAL A 146 -3.36 -2.76 -3.01
CA VAL A 146 -3.71 -1.44 -2.47
C VAL A 146 -2.96 -0.29 -3.20
N GLY A 147 -2.35 -0.60 -4.33
CA GLY A 147 -1.68 0.38 -5.18
C GLY A 147 -2.60 1.56 -5.52
N THR A 148 -2.11 2.76 -5.36
CA THR A 148 -2.90 4.00 -5.42
C THR A 148 -3.71 4.14 -6.71
N MET A 149 -3.19 3.66 -7.84
CA MET A 149 -3.89 3.72 -9.13
C MET A 149 -5.14 2.85 -9.20
N CYS A 150 -5.23 1.79 -8.38
CA CYS A 150 -6.39 0.91 -8.31
C CYS A 150 -7.56 1.56 -7.54
N TRP A 151 -7.28 2.61 -6.76
CA TRP A 151 -8.18 3.19 -5.76
C TRP A 151 -8.29 4.72 -5.87
N ALA A 152 -8.50 5.20 -7.08
CA ALA A 152 -8.70 6.62 -7.38
C ALA A 152 -7.60 7.54 -6.81
N TYR A 153 -6.36 7.05 -6.70
CA TYR A 153 -5.20 7.78 -6.20
C TYR A 153 -5.35 8.32 -4.76
N ALA A 154 -6.11 7.63 -3.92
CA ALA A 154 -6.28 7.94 -2.50
C ALA A 154 -5.98 6.71 -1.64
N PRO A 155 -5.55 6.87 -0.38
CA PRO A 155 -5.47 5.77 0.58
C PRO A 155 -6.84 5.14 0.85
N LEU A 156 -6.87 3.82 1.05
CA LEU A 156 -8.04 3.04 1.47
C LEU A 156 -8.17 3.02 2.98
N SER A 157 -9.35 3.25 3.49
CA SER A 157 -9.68 3.02 4.90
C SER A 157 -9.74 1.52 5.22
N LEU A 158 -9.58 1.18 6.50
CA LEU A 158 -9.79 -0.20 6.97
C LEU A 158 -11.19 -0.73 6.65
N GLU A 159 -12.20 0.14 6.62
CA GLU A 159 -13.58 -0.23 6.28
C GLU A 159 -13.69 -0.62 4.80
N GLU A 160 -13.12 0.19 3.88
CA GLU A 160 -13.07 -0.14 2.45
C GLU A 160 -12.26 -1.43 2.18
N VAL A 161 -11.16 -1.64 2.92
CA VAL A 161 -10.42 -2.91 2.88
C VAL A 161 -11.31 -4.09 3.30
N ALA A 162 -12.09 -3.93 4.38
CA ALA A 162 -13.02 -4.98 4.83
C ALA A 162 -14.14 -5.24 3.81
N ASP A 163 -14.65 -4.19 3.17
CA ASP A 163 -15.67 -4.29 2.14
C ASP A 163 -15.15 -5.07 0.92
N GLU A 164 -13.93 -4.78 0.48
CA GLU A 164 -13.30 -5.54 -0.60
C GLU A 164 -13.09 -6.99 -0.19
N MET A 165 -12.55 -7.26 1.00
CA MET A 165 -12.32 -8.62 1.49
C MET A 165 -13.61 -9.45 1.65
N ARG A 166 -14.78 -8.82 1.85
CA ARG A 166 -16.07 -9.53 1.88
C ARG A 166 -16.45 -10.16 0.53
N LYS A 167 -15.97 -9.58 -0.57
CA LYS A 167 -16.17 -10.11 -1.92
C LYS A 167 -15.33 -11.35 -2.19
N HIS A 168 -14.25 -11.56 -1.41
CA HIS A 168 -13.34 -12.67 -1.57
C HIS A 168 -13.79 -13.85 -0.69
N THR A 169 -13.93 -15.02 -1.30
CA THR A 169 -13.90 -16.30 -0.58
C THR A 169 -12.45 -16.64 -0.24
N PHE A 170 -12.19 -17.75 0.45
CA PHE A 170 -10.83 -18.28 0.47
C PHE A 170 -10.83 -19.79 0.40
N ILE A 171 -9.92 -20.31 -0.41
CA ILE A 171 -9.61 -21.73 -0.50
C ILE A 171 -8.17 -21.87 -0.06
N PRO A 172 -7.91 -22.47 1.12
CA PRO A 172 -6.53 -22.68 1.59
C PRO A 172 -5.76 -23.53 0.57
N VAL A 173 -4.57 -23.03 0.16
CA VAL A 173 -3.69 -23.77 -0.77
C VAL A 173 -2.62 -24.58 -0.06
N ASP A 174 -2.47 -24.37 1.25
CA ASP A 174 -1.44 -24.96 2.11
C ASP A 174 -2.01 -25.65 3.37
N ALA A 175 -3.32 -25.96 3.39
CA ALA A 175 -3.95 -26.61 4.52
C ALA A 175 -3.57 -28.10 4.59
N HIS A 176 -3.24 -28.59 5.78
CA HIS A 176 -2.99 -30.00 6.03
C HIS A 176 -4.27 -30.82 5.77
N GLY A 177 -4.12 -31.96 5.07
CA GLY A 177 -5.24 -32.86 4.78
C GLY A 177 -6.03 -32.55 3.52
N MET A 178 -5.69 -31.54 2.73
CA MET A 178 -6.26 -31.33 1.40
C MET A 178 -5.71 -32.40 0.42
N PRO A 179 -6.56 -32.99 -0.44
CA PRO A 179 -6.08 -33.85 -1.51
C PRO A 179 -5.13 -33.09 -2.42
N ARG A 180 -4.01 -33.67 -2.74
CA ARG A 180 -3.02 -33.14 -3.70
C ARG A 180 -3.46 -33.45 -5.12
#